data_5e2568b8937d7be413238787ef0a0486
#
_entry.id   5e2568b8937d7be413238787ef0a0486
#
_cell.length_a   1.000
_cell.length_b   1.000
_cell.length_c   1.000
_cell.angle_alpha   90.00
_cell.angle_beta   90.00
_cell.angle_gamma   90.00
#
_symmetry.space_group_name_H-M   'P 1'
#
loop_
_entity.id
_entity.type
_entity.pdbx_description
1 polymer ?
#
loop_
_entity_poly.entity_id
_entity_poly.type
_entity_poly.pdbx_seq_one_letter_code
_entity_poly.pdbx_strand_id
1 'polypeptide(L)'
;ILGKNHQIELFERNNELLQSASGSNQYRIHRGYHYPRSPDTVKDIIRSENSFKETFSEAIVNQYDHYYCIAKKNSLTSAKQFVDFCAEYGLVIDKAELDCVQKDSIDLCVQVKESVYDPKKLKKLSLDKLNECNVKIHLNTEVTDEIFEEFDRVVICTYANLNALLTRFPELQEEYQFELCEKPVVKLPDSFHNKSIVIMDGPFMCIDPLANTDLHLLCNVTHEIHQTNIGKIPEIDKQYLHLLDNGMIKNPSHTNYDKFIKSSLEFFPEIKNAKYVGSMFTVRA
;
A
#
# COMPACT_ATOMS: atom_id res chain seq x y z
N ILE A 1 -16.73 -16.73 0.53
CA ILE A 1 -16.97 -17.80 -0.46
C ILE A 1 -16.91 -19.16 0.22
N LEU A 2 -15.83 -19.53 0.87
CA LEU A 2 -15.64 -20.85 1.50
C LEU A 2 -16.59 -21.09 2.68
N GLY A 3 -16.88 -20.09 3.51
CA GLY A 3 -17.67 -20.21 4.73
C GLY A 3 -19.12 -20.72 4.55
N LYS A 4 -19.65 -20.70 3.32
CA LYS A 4 -21.00 -21.23 3.05
C LYS A 4 -21.07 -22.76 3.07
N ASN A 5 -19.95 -23.44 2.81
CA ASN A 5 -19.92 -24.91 2.61
C ASN A 5 -18.87 -25.62 3.48
N HIS A 6 -18.13 -24.88 4.29
CA HIS A 6 -17.07 -25.43 5.13
C HIS A 6 -17.14 -24.83 6.53
N GLN A 7 -16.74 -25.60 7.54
CA GLN A 7 -16.42 -25.07 8.85
C GLN A 7 -15.02 -24.43 8.76
N ILE A 8 -14.91 -23.13 9.08
CA ILE A 8 -13.67 -22.37 8.92
C ILE A 8 -13.22 -21.81 10.26
N GLU A 9 -11.94 -21.98 10.57
CA GLU A 9 -11.25 -21.29 11.65
C GLU A 9 -10.18 -20.37 11.03
N LEU A 10 -10.08 -19.14 11.50
CA LEU A 10 -9.08 -18.15 11.09
C LEU A 10 -8.18 -17.84 12.28
N PHE A 11 -6.88 -17.94 12.06
CA PHE A 11 -5.86 -17.65 13.08
C PHE A 11 -5.08 -16.41 12.69
N GLU A 12 -4.97 -15.46 13.60
CA GLU A 12 -4.21 -14.21 13.44
C GLU A 12 -3.32 -14.01 14.67
N ARG A 13 -2.02 -13.83 14.46
CA ARG A 13 -1.07 -13.61 15.57
C ARG A 13 -1.26 -12.29 16.28
N ASN A 14 -1.77 -11.28 15.57
CA ASN A 14 -2.02 -9.96 16.11
C ASN A 14 -3.36 -9.92 16.88
N ASN A 15 -3.56 -8.86 17.67
CA ASN A 15 -4.79 -8.66 18.43
C ASN A 15 -5.97 -8.17 17.56
N GLU A 16 -5.75 -7.90 16.28
CA GLU A 16 -6.75 -7.47 15.31
C GLU A 16 -6.38 -7.97 13.90
N LEU A 17 -7.39 -8.12 13.03
CA LEU A 17 -7.17 -8.42 11.61
C LEU A 17 -6.64 -7.19 10.85
N LEU A 18 -5.93 -7.44 9.75
CA LEU A 18 -5.46 -6.43 8.79
C LEU A 18 -4.51 -5.38 9.39
N GLN A 19 -3.74 -5.71 10.42
CA GLN A 19 -2.79 -4.78 11.05
C GLN A 19 -1.47 -4.64 10.28
N SER A 20 -0.99 -5.71 9.64
CA SER A 20 0.29 -5.69 8.90
C SER A 20 0.19 -4.92 7.57
N ALA A 21 0.61 -5.49 6.45
CA ALA A 21 0.69 -4.81 5.15
C ALA A 21 -0.64 -4.19 4.69
N SER A 22 -1.80 -4.82 4.96
CA SER A 22 -3.11 -4.25 4.62
C SER A 22 -3.48 -3.03 5.47
N GLY A 23 -2.95 -2.93 6.69
CA GLY A 23 -3.16 -1.81 7.61
C GLY A 23 -2.11 -0.70 7.49
N SER A 24 -1.04 -0.90 6.72
CA SER A 24 0.09 0.02 6.61
C SER A 24 0.57 0.16 5.16
N ASN A 25 -0.30 0.72 4.30
CA ASN A 25 0.01 0.97 2.89
C ASN A 25 -0.56 2.32 2.43
N GLN A 26 -0.63 2.54 1.12
CA GLN A 26 -1.14 3.78 0.51
C GLN A 26 -2.67 3.85 0.46
N TYR A 27 -3.35 2.75 0.70
CA TYR A 27 -4.82 2.61 0.61
C TYR A 27 -5.41 2.94 -0.77
N ARG A 28 -4.60 2.92 -1.83
CA ARG A 28 -5.05 3.16 -3.21
C ARG A 28 -5.69 1.93 -3.81
N ILE A 29 -6.72 2.17 -4.61
CA ILE A 29 -7.31 1.19 -5.51
C ILE A 29 -6.75 1.50 -6.90
N HIS A 30 -5.62 0.88 -7.22
CA HIS A 30 -4.94 1.07 -8.49
C HIS A 30 -5.79 0.57 -9.67
N ARG A 31 -5.75 1.31 -10.77
CA ARG A 31 -6.36 0.91 -12.04
C ARG A 31 -5.35 0.64 -13.15
N GLY A 32 -4.06 0.62 -12.81
CA GLY A 32 -2.98 0.33 -13.74
C GLY A 32 -2.07 1.51 -14.06
N TYR A 33 -2.49 2.75 -13.86
CA TYR A 33 -1.71 3.96 -14.19
C TYR A 33 -0.31 3.97 -13.60
N HIS A 34 -0.13 3.35 -12.45
CA HIS A 34 1.15 3.28 -11.73
C HIS A 34 2.20 2.36 -12.37
N TYR A 35 1.80 1.54 -13.34
CA TYR A 35 2.63 0.44 -13.86
C TYR A 35 2.89 0.48 -15.37
N PRO A 36 3.37 1.63 -15.94
CA PRO A 36 3.53 1.75 -17.40
C PRO A 36 4.57 0.80 -17.99
N ARG A 37 5.43 0.21 -17.15
CA ARG A 37 6.48 -0.74 -17.56
C ARG A 37 6.18 -2.19 -17.17
N SER A 38 4.98 -2.49 -16.67
CA SER A 38 4.58 -3.84 -16.25
C SER A 38 3.18 -4.21 -16.80
N PRO A 39 3.10 -4.59 -18.10
CA PRO A 39 1.84 -4.94 -18.76
C PRO A 39 1.03 -6.02 -18.05
N ASP A 40 1.70 -7.02 -17.50
CA ASP A 40 1.01 -8.13 -16.83
C ASP A 40 0.38 -7.69 -15.51
N THR A 41 1.07 -6.85 -14.73
CA THR A 41 0.48 -6.22 -13.53
C THR A 41 -0.77 -5.41 -13.89
N VAL A 42 -0.74 -4.64 -14.99
CA VAL A 42 -1.90 -3.86 -15.44
C VAL A 42 -3.09 -4.76 -15.76
N LYS A 43 -2.87 -5.85 -16.51
CA LYS A 43 -3.93 -6.82 -16.86
C LYS A 43 -4.53 -7.47 -15.60
N ASP A 44 -3.70 -7.82 -14.62
CA ASP A 44 -4.16 -8.43 -13.38
C ASP A 44 -4.98 -7.44 -12.53
N ILE A 45 -4.56 -6.18 -12.47
CA ILE A 45 -5.31 -5.11 -11.81
C ILE A 45 -6.69 -4.93 -12.46
N ILE A 46 -6.75 -4.77 -13.79
CA ILE A 46 -8.01 -4.59 -14.52
C ILE A 46 -8.95 -5.77 -14.28
N ARG A 47 -8.43 -7.00 -14.24
CA ARG A 47 -9.21 -8.21 -13.98
C ARG A 47 -9.75 -8.26 -12.55
N SER A 48 -8.97 -7.85 -11.57
CA SER A 48 -9.32 -7.95 -10.15
C SER A 48 -10.13 -6.77 -9.60
N GLU A 49 -10.14 -5.61 -10.27
CA GLU A 49 -10.80 -4.38 -9.82
C GLU A 49 -12.29 -4.61 -9.50
N ASN A 50 -13.02 -5.29 -10.38
CA ASN A 50 -14.44 -5.53 -10.21
C ASN A 50 -14.74 -6.42 -9.00
N SER A 51 -13.95 -7.45 -8.76
CA SER A 51 -14.13 -8.34 -7.61
C SER A 51 -13.98 -7.61 -6.27
N PHE A 52 -13.01 -6.71 -6.17
CA PHE A 52 -12.84 -5.87 -4.98
C PHE A 52 -14.03 -4.91 -4.80
N LYS A 53 -14.45 -4.25 -5.89
CA LYS A 53 -15.59 -3.31 -5.86
C LYS A 53 -16.89 -4.00 -5.47
N GLU A 54 -17.17 -5.18 -6.01
CA GLU A 54 -18.36 -5.95 -5.65
C GLU A 54 -18.37 -6.36 -4.17
N THR A 55 -17.20 -6.69 -3.63
CA THR A 55 -17.09 -7.20 -2.26
C THR A 55 -17.04 -6.09 -1.21
N PHE A 56 -16.35 -4.98 -1.50
CA PHE A 56 -15.98 -3.94 -0.54
C PHE A 56 -16.34 -2.52 -1.00
N SER A 57 -17.40 -2.36 -1.81
CA SER A 57 -17.84 -1.06 -2.35
C SER A 57 -17.98 0.03 -1.28
N GLU A 58 -18.51 -0.32 -0.10
CA GLU A 58 -18.72 0.63 0.99
C GLU A 58 -17.42 1.16 1.61
N ALA A 59 -16.29 0.46 1.44
CA ALA A 59 -14.99 0.93 1.87
C ALA A 59 -14.34 1.89 0.85
N ILE A 60 -14.85 1.96 -0.39
CA ILE A 60 -14.29 2.79 -1.45
C ILE A 60 -14.66 4.25 -1.23
N VAL A 61 -13.67 5.13 -1.35
CA VAL A 61 -13.83 6.58 -1.19
C VAL A 61 -13.39 7.26 -2.49
N ASN A 62 -14.34 7.93 -3.15
CA ASN A 62 -14.17 8.55 -4.49
C ASN A 62 -14.09 10.08 -4.44
N GLN A 63 -14.00 10.68 -3.25
CA GLN A 63 -14.05 12.14 -3.10
C GLN A 63 -12.70 12.83 -3.35
N TYR A 64 -11.65 12.08 -3.62
CA TYR A 64 -10.31 12.60 -3.84
C TYR A 64 -9.98 12.66 -5.32
N ASP A 65 -9.28 13.72 -5.72
CA ASP A 65 -8.75 13.87 -7.07
C ASP A 65 -7.38 13.18 -7.16
N HIS A 66 -7.19 12.36 -8.19
CA HIS A 66 -5.96 11.60 -8.39
C HIS A 66 -5.19 12.13 -9.58
N TYR A 67 -3.88 12.37 -9.38
CA TYR A 67 -3.00 12.92 -10.40
C TYR A 67 -1.73 12.10 -10.54
N TYR A 68 -1.29 11.97 -11.81
CA TYR A 68 -0.01 11.42 -12.17
C TYR A 68 0.81 12.49 -12.89
N CYS A 69 2.01 12.75 -12.40
CA CYS A 69 2.93 13.72 -12.97
C CYS A 69 4.20 12.99 -13.43
N ILE A 70 4.59 13.16 -14.69
CA ILE A 70 5.82 12.57 -15.21
C ILE A 70 6.96 13.55 -14.95
N ALA A 71 7.98 13.11 -14.19
CA ALA A 71 9.13 13.90 -13.88
C ALA A 71 9.94 14.25 -15.15
N LYS A 72 10.37 15.48 -15.27
CA LYS A 72 11.15 15.97 -16.42
C LYS A 72 12.54 15.38 -16.49
N LYS A 73 13.12 15.05 -15.33
CA LYS A 73 14.45 14.45 -15.22
C LYS A 73 14.37 13.10 -14.53
N ASN A 74 15.24 12.19 -14.94
CA ASN A 74 15.41 10.88 -14.32
C ASN A 74 14.15 9.99 -14.31
N SER A 75 13.12 10.33 -15.10
CA SER A 75 11.97 9.44 -15.29
C SER A 75 12.32 8.29 -16.23
N LEU A 76 11.94 7.08 -15.86
CA LEU A 76 12.09 5.88 -16.67
C LEU A 76 11.04 5.76 -17.78
N THR A 77 9.97 6.56 -17.67
CA THR A 77 8.88 6.66 -18.64
C THR A 77 8.72 8.11 -19.07
N SER A 78 8.81 8.41 -20.35
CA SER A 78 8.54 9.75 -20.88
C SER A 78 7.05 10.08 -20.90
N ALA A 79 6.72 11.38 -20.98
CA ALA A 79 5.32 11.84 -21.10
C ALA A 79 4.59 11.16 -22.28
N LYS A 80 5.26 11.03 -23.43
CA LYS A 80 4.69 10.37 -24.62
C LYS A 80 4.42 8.88 -24.36
N GLN A 81 5.39 8.16 -23.79
CA GLN A 81 5.22 6.73 -23.48
C GLN A 81 4.07 6.51 -22.50
N PHE A 82 3.90 7.39 -21.50
CA PHE A 82 2.80 7.29 -20.55
C PHE A 82 1.44 7.51 -21.21
N VAL A 83 1.33 8.50 -22.10
CA VAL A 83 0.09 8.75 -22.87
C VAL A 83 -0.25 7.57 -23.79
N ASP A 84 0.74 7.06 -24.54
CA ASP A 84 0.56 5.91 -25.42
C ASP A 84 0.12 4.67 -24.63
N PHE A 85 0.76 4.41 -23.49
CA PHE A 85 0.39 3.33 -22.57
C PHE A 85 -1.05 3.48 -22.07
N CYS A 86 -1.45 4.66 -21.63
CA CYS A 86 -2.82 4.88 -21.18
C CYS A 86 -3.84 4.61 -22.30
N ALA A 87 -3.53 5.03 -23.52
CA ALA A 87 -4.37 4.77 -24.70
C ALA A 87 -4.47 3.27 -25.01
N GLU A 88 -3.36 2.54 -24.94
CA GLU A 88 -3.30 1.08 -25.19
C GLU A 88 -4.19 0.29 -24.23
N TYR A 89 -4.21 0.67 -22.93
CA TYR A 89 -4.98 -0.04 -21.90
C TYR A 89 -6.36 0.59 -21.62
N GLY A 90 -6.79 1.58 -22.41
CA GLY A 90 -8.08 2.25 -22.24
C GLY A 90 -8.19 3.04 -20.92
N LEU A 91 -7.05 3.49 -20.37
CA LEU A 91 -6.97 4.29 -19.16
C LEU A 91 -7.22 5.76 -19.50
N VAL A 92 -8.33 6.28 -19.02
CA VAL A 92 -8.75 7.68 -19.30
C VAL A 92 -7.88 8.64 -18.50
N ILE A 93 -7.32 9.63 -19.19
CA ILE A 93 -6.50 10.71 -18.60
C ILE A 93 -7.00 12.07 -19.10
N ASP A 94 -7.05 13.05 -18.22
CA ASP A 94 -7.36 14.44 -18.53
C ASP A 94 -6.15 15.30 -18.18
N LYS A 95 -5.70 16.16 -19.10
CA LYS A 95 -4.58 17.07 -18.82
C LYS A 95 -4.91 18.00 -17.67
N ALA A 96 -4.01 18.16 -16.73
CA ALA A 96 -4.18 18.94 -15.52
C ALA A 96 -2.99 19.85 -15.21
N GLU A 97 -3.21 20.86 -14.38
CA GLU A 97 -2.18 21.66 -13.74
C GLU A 97 -2.48 21.73 -12.23
N LEU A 98 -1.42 21.68 -11.43
CA LEU A 98 -1.51 21.73 -9.97
C LEU A 98 -0.64 22.86 -9.43
N ASP A 99 -1.22 23.73 -8.60
CA ASP A 99 -0.48 24.84 -7.97
C ASP A 99 0.58 24.35 -6.97
N CYS A 100 0.34 23.18 -6.33
CA CYS A 100 1.28 22.59 -5.39
C CYS A 100 2.46 21.85 -6.05
N VAL A 101 2.45 21.68 -7.38
CA VAL A 101 3.52 21.01 -8.14
C VAL A 101 4.35 22.02 -8.91
N GLN A 102 5.67 21.96 -8.78
CA GLN A 102 6.61 22.81 -9.52
C GLN A 102 6.56 22.47 -11.02
N LYS A 103 6.03 23.38 -11.85
CA LYS A 103 5.83 23.17 -13.29
C LYS A 103 7.11 22.79 -14.03
N ASP A 104 8.26 23.40 -13.67
CA ASP A 104 9.54 23.16 -14.33
C ASP A 104 10.15 21.78 -14.00
N SER A 105 9.63 21.08 -13.01
CA SER A 105 10.11 19.73 -12.59
C SER A 105 9.40 18.58 -13.28
N ILE A 106 8.30 18.84 -14.00
CA ILE A 106 7.49 17.82 -14.66
C ILE A 106 7.29 18.12 -16.15
N ASP A 107 7.13 17.09 -16.98
CA ASP A 107 6.81 17.20 -18.41
C ASP A 107 5.32 17.00 -18.69
N LEU A 108 4.61 16.32 -17.79
CA LEU A 108 3.19 16.04 -17.92
C LEU A 108 2.55 15.97 -16.53
N CYS A 109 1.35 16.51 -16.41
CA CYS A 109 0.45 16.22 -15.29
C CYS A 109 -0.93 15.86 -15.87
N VAL A 110 -1.50 14.76 -15.38
CA VAL A 110 -2.83 14.31 -15.76
C VAL A 110 -3.67 13.95 -14.55
N GLN A 111 -4.95 14.25 -14.60
CA GLN A 111 -5.94 13.73 -13.69
C GLN A 111 -6.41 12.37 -14.18
N VAL A 112 -6.63 11.43 -13.26
CA VAL A 112 -7.02 10.07 -13.55
C VAL A 112 -8.20 9.63 -12.67
N LYS A 113 -8.84 8.53 -13.06
CA LYS A 113 -9.95 7.95 -12.29
C LYS A 113 -9.45 6.79 -11.44
N GLU A 114 -8.93 7.11 -10.28
CA GLU A 114 -8.62 6.13 -9.23
C GLU A 114 -9.42 6.43 -7.96
N SER A 115 -9.25 5.63 -6.93
CA SER A 115 -9.93 5.78 -5.65
C SER A 115 -8.98 5.37 -4.54
N VAL A 116 -9.33 5.70 -3.31
CA VAL A 116 -8.73 5.11 -2.12
C VAL A 116 -9.78 4.27 -1.39
N TYR A 117 -9.34 3.40 -0.49
CA TYR A 117 -10.26 2.76 0.45
C TYR A 117 -10.02 3.26 1.88
N ASP A 118 -11.08 3.26 2.67
CA ASP A 118 -11.02 3.51 4.10
C ASP A 118 -10.60 2.21 4.82
N PRO A 119 -9.40 2.14 5.41
CA PRO A 119 -8.91 0.92 6.05
C PRO A 119 -9.76 0.49 7.24
N LYS A 120 -10.40 1.42 7.95
CA LYS A 120 -11.30 1.11 9.07
C LYS A 120 -12.58 0.47 8.60
N LYS A 121 -13.16 1.01 7.51
CA LYS A 121 -14.35 0.41 6.88
C LYS A 121 -14.04 -0.94 6.27
N LEU A 122 -12.90 -1.08 5.57
CA LEU A 122 -12.48 -2.37 5.01
C LEU A 122 -12.38 -3.43 6.10
N LYS A 123 -11.75 -3.10 7.23
CA LYS A 123 -11.62 -4.01 8.38
C LYS A 123 -12.99 -4.40 8.94
N LYS A 124 -13.87 -3.41 9.15
CA LYS A 124 -15.23 -3.67 9.64
C LYS A 124 -16.00 -4.60 8.71
N LEU A 125 -16.04 -4.31 7.40
CA LEU A 125 -16.73 -5.13 6.40
C LEU A 125 -16.15 -6.55 6.33
N SER A 126 -14.84 -6.69 6.47
CA SER A 126 -14.18 -7.99 6.51
C SER A 126 -14.64 -8.81 7.71
N LEU A 127 -14.69 -8.20 8.90
CA LEU A 127 -15.19 -8.85 10.12
C LEU A 127 -16.67 -9.21 10.01
N ASP A 128 -17.51 -8.31 9.51
CA ASP A 128 -18.94 -8.55 9.33
C ASP A 128 -19.16 -9.77 8.41
N LYS A 129 -18.44 -9.85 7.28
CA LYS A 129 -18.53 -10.99 6.35
C LYS A 129 -18.02 -12.31 6.94
N LEU A 130 -16.98 -12.27 7.76
CA LEU A 130 -16.49 -13.46 8.45
C LEU A 130 -17.53 -13.98 9.46
N ASN A 131 -18.17 -13.07 10.21
CA ASN A 131 -19.23 -13.39 11.16
C ASN A 131 -20.49 -13.95 10.46
N GLU A 132 -20.92 -13.35 9.34
CA GLU A 132 -22.03 -13.84 8.52
C GLU A 132 -21.78 -15.27 8.00
N CYS A 133 -20.53 -15.65 7.80
CA CYS A 133 -20.11 -16.97 7.40
C CYS A 133 -19.82 -17.92 8.57
N ASN A 134 -20.08 -17.50 9.81
CA ASN A 134 -19.80 -18.27 11.03
C ASN A 134 -18.33 -18.73 11.14
N VAL A 135 -17.39 -17.92 10.65
CA VAL A 135 -15.95 -18.20 10.77
C VAL A 135 -15.53 -17.99 12.22
N LYS A 136 -14.91 -19.01 12.82
CA LYS A 136 -14.32 -18.88 14.16
C LYS A 136 -12.98 -18.18 14.07
N ILE A 137 -12.84 -17.03 14.74
CA ILE A 137 -11.65 -16.18 14.67
C ILE A 137 -10.85 -16.32 15.96
N HIS A 138 -9.56 -16.65 15.82
CA HIS A 138 -8.59 -16.74 16.91
C HIS A 138 -7.55 -15.62 16.75
N LEU A 139 -7.69 -14.57 17.53
CA LEU A 139 -6.72 -13.49 17.60
C LEU A 139 -5.63 -13.79 18.64
N ASN A 140 -4.51 -13.07 18.58
CA ASN A 140 -3.33 -13.30 19.44
C ASN A 140 -2.86 -14.76 19.40
N THR A 141 -3.05 -15.42 18.26
CA THR A 141 -2.76 -16.84 18.10
C THR A 141 -1.82 -17.04 16.92
N GLU A 142 -0.55 -17.24 17.21
CA GLU A 142 0.44 -17.63 16.23
C GLU A 142 0.39 -19.15 16.03
N VAL A 143 0.30 -19.58 14.78
CA VAL A 143 0.27 -21.01 14.42
C VAL A 143 1.64 -21.44 13.87
N THR A 144 1.96 -22.71 14.06
CA THR A 144 3.12 -23.40 13.50
C THR A 144 2.68 -24.35 12.39
N ASP A 145 3.62 -25.07 11.78
CA ASP A 145 3.34 -26.10 10.77
C ASP A 145 2.58 -27.32 11.32
N GLU A 146 2.41 -27.45 12.63
CA GLU A 146 1.56 -28.46 13.26
C GLU A 146 0.09 -28.30 12.87
N ILE A 147 -0.33 -27.08 12.48
CA ILE A 147 -1.70 -26.79 12.00
C ILE A 147 -2.13 -27.70 10.84
N PHE A 148 -1.19 -28.24 10.06
CA PHE A 148 -1.49 -29.14 8.94
C PHE A 148 -2.05 -30.50 9.39
N GLU A 149 -1.88 -30.87 10.67
CA GLU A 149 -2.39 -32.12 11.24
C GLU A 149 -3.80 -31.94 11.84
N GLU A 150 -4.24 -30.71 12.06
CA GLU A 150 -5.50 -30.37 12.74
C GLU A 150 -6.67 -30.16 11.78
N PHE A 151 -6.40 -29.84 10.52
CA PHE A 151 -7.40 -29.44 9.54
C PHE A 151 -7.30 -30.21 8.22
N ASP A 152 -8.45 -30.52 7.61
CA ASP A 152 -8.50 -31.17 6.29
C ASP A 152 -7.86 -30.33 5.18
N ARG A 153 -7.90 -29.00 5.34
CA ARG A 153 -7.31 -28.03 4.41
C ARG A 153 -6.81 -26.80 5.16
N VAL A 154 -5.63 -26.35 4.81
CA VAL A 154 -5.03 -25.13 5.33
C VAL A 154 -4.81 -24.15 4.17
N VAL A 155 -5.25 -22.91 4.32
CA VAL A 155 -5.00 -21.82 3.39
C VAL A 155 -4.05 -20.82 4.07
N ILE A 156 -2.85 -20.69 3.55
CA ILE A 156 -1.83 -19.82 4.12
C ILE A 156 -1.97 -18.42 3.49
N CYS A 157 -2.30 -17.42 4.30
CA CYS A 157 -2.49 -16.02 3.88
C CYS A 157 -1.55 -15.08 4.66
N THR A 158 -0.35 -15.52 4.99
CA THR A 158 0.57 -14.83 5.91
C THR A 158 1.53 -13.87 5.21
N TYR A 159 1.38 -13.63 3.90
CA TYR A 159 2.14 -12.69 3.08
C TYR A 159 3.68 -12.85 3.27
N ALA A 160 4.36 -11.87 3.86
CA ALA A 160 5.81 -11.92 4.09
C ALA A 160 6.26 -13.11 4.97
N ASN A 161 5.36 -13.72 5.75
CA ASN A 161 5.65 -14.88 6.60
C ASN A 161 5.19 -16.21 5.98
N LEU A 162 4.92 -16.27 4.66
CA LEU A 162 4.44 -17.46 3.98
C LEU A 162 5.32 -18.69 4.27
N ASN A 163 6.63 -18.53 4.09
CA ASN A 163 7.59 -19.62 4.25
C ASN A 163 7.74 -20.12 5.71
N ALA A 164 7.37 -19.34 6.70
CA ALA A 164 7.45 -19.74 8.09
C ALA A 164 6.54 -20.95 8.41
N LEU A 165 5.44 -21.11 7.67
CA LEU A 165 4.53 -22.26 7.77
C LEU A 165 4.87 -23.39 6.80
N LEU A 166 5.83 -23.21 5.90
CA LEU A 166 6.22 -24.21 4.90
C LEU A 166 7.46 -24.98 5.29
N THR A 167 7.78 -25.10 6.59
CA THR A 167 8.99 -25.79 7.06
C THR A 167 9.02 -27.27 6.69
N ARG A 168 7.85 -27.93 6.63
CA ARG A 168 7.69 -29.33 6.21
C ARG A 168 7.68 -29.52 4.69
N PHE A 169 7.61 -28.42 3.92
CA PHE A 169 7.52 -28.42 2.46
C PHE A 169 8.60 -27.50 1.86
N PRO A 170 9.87 -27.80 2.07
CA PRO A 170 10.97 -26.92 1.66
C PRO A 170 11.03 -26.67 0.14
N GLU A 171 10.46 -27.58 -0.66
CA GLU A 171 10.32 -27.45 -2.11
C GLU A 171 9.29 -26.39 -2.55
N LEU A 172 8.40 -25.97 -1.65
CA LEU A 172 7.42 -24.90 -1.88
C LEU A 172 7.91 -23.53 -1.39
N GLN A 173 9.03 -23.49 -0.68
CA GLN A 173 9.60 -22.25 -0.20
C GLN A 173 10.38 -21.57 -1.31
N GLU A 174 10.13 -20.29 -1.50
CA GLU A 174 10.85 -19.43 -2.44
C GLU A 174 11.60 -18.32 -1.69
N GLU A 175 12.63 -17.78 -2.33
CA GLU A 175 13.34 -16.61 -1.82
C GLU A 175 12.63 -15.33 -2.28
N TYR A 176 12.48 -14.38 -1.35
CA TYR A 176 11.89 -13.07 -1.58
C TYR A 176 12.84 -11.97 -1.12
N GLN A 177 12.67 -10.78 -1.71
CA GLN A 177 13.23 -9.56 -1.14
C GLN A 177 12.25 -9.00 -0.12
N PHE A 178 12.68 -8.94 1.13
CA PHE A 178 11.91 -8.35 2.22
C PHE A 178 12.42 -6.94 2.51
N GLU A 179 11.50 -6.01 2.75
CA GLU A 179 11.82 -4.63 3.06
C GLU A 179 11.00 -4.16 4.27
N LEU A 180 11.69 -3.63 5.29
CA LEU A 180 11.03 -2.90 6.35
C LEU A 180 10.71 -1.50 5.85
N CYS A 181 9.44 -1.21 5.64
CA CYS A 181 8.94 0.03 5.07
C CYS A 181 8.27 0.93 6.10
N GLU A 182 8.53 2.24 5.97
CA GLU A 182 7.86 3.31 6.70
C GLU A 182 6.87 4.06 5.80
N LYS A 183 5.72 4.43 6.36
CA LYS A 183 4.75 5.35 5.75
C LYS A 183 4.54 6.54 6.70
N PRO A 184 5.23 7.68 6.50
CA PRO A 184 4.97 8.89 7.27
C PRO A 184 3.55 9.40 7.04
N VAL A 185 2.91 9.78 8.14
CA VAL A 185 1.59 10.42 8.18
C VAL A 185 1.78 11.89 8.51
N VAL A 186 1.25 12.76 7.68
CA VAL A 186 1.45 14.20 7.78
C VAL A 186 0.15 14.98 7.59
N LYS A 187 0.11 16.20 8.14
CA LYS A 187 -0.83 17.22 7.72
C LYS A 187 -0.12 18.16 6.76
N LEU A 188 -0.63 18.25 5.55
CA LEU A 188 -0.09 19.08 4.48
C LEU A 188 -0.80 20.45 4.41
N PRO A 189 -0.21 21.47 3.74
CA PRO A 189 -0.87 22.72 3.39
C PRO A 189 -2.14 22.50 2.56
N ASP A 190 -3.03 23.50 2.57
CA ASP A 190 -4.33 23.43 1.89
C ASP A 190 -4.24 23.19 0.37
N SER A 191 -3.13 23.58 -0.27
CA SER A 191 -2.86 23.31 -1.68
C SER A 191 -2.87 21.81 -2.04
N PHE A 192 -2.67 20.92 -1.06
CA PHE A 192 -2.73 19.46 -1.22
C PHE A 192 -4.11 18.86 -0.83
N HIS A 193 -5.03 19.68 -0.34
CA HIS A 193 -6.30 19.18 0.16
C HIS A 193 -7.04 18.39 -0.92
N ASN A 194 -7.61 17.23 -0.55
CA ASN A 194 -8.34 16.30 -1.41
C ASN A 194 -7.57 15.77 -2.62
N LYS A 195 -6.25 15.81 -2.62
CA LYS A 195 -5.43 15.35 -3.75
C LYS A 195 -4.58 14.13 -3.39
N SER A 196 -4.57 13.18 -4.31
CA SER A 196 -3.57 12.12 -4.40
C SER A 196 -2.66 12.44 -5.59
N ILE A 197 -1.35 12.53 -5.36
CA ILE A 197 -0.40 12.98 -6.38
C ILE A 197 0.77 12.00 -6.43
N VAL A 198 1.04 11.46 -7.61
CA VAL A 198 2.16 10.56 -7.87
C VAL A 198 3.12 11.24 -8.83
N ILE A 199 4.37 11.37 -8.44
CA ILE A 199 5.45 11.71 -9.38
C ILE A 199 6.02 10.42 -9.95
N MET A 200 6.08 10.31 -11.25
CA MET A 200 6.55 9.12 -12.00
C MET A 200 7.70 9.46 -12.94
N ASP A 201 8.44 8.52 -13.39
CA ASP A 201 8.56 7.09 -13.09
C ASP A 201 9.97 6.86 -12.54
N GLY A 202 10.07 6.60 -11.23
CA GLY A 202 11.37 6.48 -10.55
C GLY A 202 11.24 6.62 -9.03
N PRO A 203 12.37 6.89 -8.33
CA PRO A 203 12.41 6.98 -6.88
C PRO A 203 11.84 8.32 -6.37
N PHE A 204 10.62 8.65 -6.80
CA PHE A 204 9.97 9.91 -6.49
C PHE A 204 8.90 9.75 -5.41
N MET A 205 8.29 10.88 -5.03
CA MET A 205 7.27 10.94 -3.99
C MET A 205 5.89 10.60 -4.53
N CYS A 206 5.14 9.81 -3.74
CA CYS A 206 3.68 9.77 -3.81
C CYS A 206 3.10 10.40 -2.54
N ILE A 207 2.03 11.16 -2.71
CA ILE A 207 1.24 11.77 -1.64
C ILE A 207 -0.18 11.24 -1.77
N ASP A 208 -0.66 10.53 -0.77
CA ASP A 208 -1.98 9.92 -0.79
C ASP A 208 -2.82 10.37 0.42
N PRO A 209 -4.10 10.71 0.24
CA PRO A 209 -4.96 11.08 1.36
C PRO A 209 -5.25 9.87 2.25
N LEU A 210 -5.21 10.07 3.56
CA LEU A 210 -5.74 9.11 4.52
C LEU A 210 -7.24 9.30 4.60
N ALA A 211 -7.99 8.34 4.08
CA ALA A 211 -9.43 8.43 3.88
C ALA A 211 -10.20 8.95 5.11
N ASN A 212 -11.13 9.89 4.86
CA ASN A 212 -11.99 10.51 5.86
C ASN A 212 -11.23 11.28 6.97
N THR A 213 -10.03 11.78 6.67
CA THR A 213 -9.24 12.64 7.56
C THR A 213 -8.68 13.84 6.78
N ASP A 214 -8.03 14.77 7.48
CA ASP A 214 -7.24 15.87 6.90
C ASP A 214 -5.75 15.53 6.78
N LEU A 215 -5.40 14.25 6.83
CA LEU A 215 -4.03 13.74 6.82
C LEU A 215 -3.70 13.11 5.47
N HIS A 216 -2.39 13.04 5.22
CA HIS A 216 -1.83 12.38 4.04
C HIS A 216 -0.73 11.40 4.42
N LEU A 217 -0.53 10.41 3.56
CA LEU A 217 0.56 9.45 3.60
C LEU A 217 1.63 9.89 2.60
N LEU A 218 2.89 9.80 3.00
CA LEU A 218 4.01 9.99 2.13
C LEU A 218 4.61 8.64 1.76
N CYS A 219 4.86 8.43 0.48
CA CYS A 219 5.48 7.21 -0.03
C CYS A 219 6.63 7.56 -0.97
N ASN A 220 7.75 6.90 -0.79
CA ASN A 220 8.93 7.07 -1.63
C ASN A 220 9.73 5.77 -1.60
N VAL A 221 9.88 5.12 -2.75
CA VAL A 221 10.48 3.78 -2.85
C VAL A 221 11.92 3.67 -2.31
N THR A 222 12.63 4.79 -2.16
CA THR A 222 13.98 4.81 -1.60
C THR A 222 13.97 5.08 -0.09
N HIS A 223 13.20 6.08 0.33
CA HIS A 223 13.27 6.58 1.71
C HIS A 223 12.36 5.83 2.68
N GLU A 224 11.36 5.10 2.16
CA GLU A 224 10.51 4.27 2.99
C GLU A 224 11.23 3.02 3.53
N ILE A 225 12.35 2.61 2.92
CA ILE A 225 13.06 1.39 3.29
C ILE A 225 14.06 1.68 4.40
N HIS A 226 13.91 1.02 5.54
CA HIS A 226 14.86 1.06 6.65
C HIS A 226 15.84 -0.11 6.62
N GLN A 227 15.37 -1.28 6.16
CA GLN A 227 16.16 -2.50 6.09
C GLN A 227 15.67 -3.36 4.93
N THR A 228 16.61 -4.08 4.30
CA THR A 228 16.33 -5.05 3.23
C THR A 228 17.08 -6.34 3.52
N ASN A 229 16.43 -7.49 3.33
CA ASN A 229 17.11 -8.77 3.19
C ASN A 229 16.51 -9.59 2.05
N ILE A 230 17.32 -10.48 1.46
CA ILE A 230 16.87 -11.49 0.49
C ILE A 230 17.03 -12.85 1.15
N GLY A 231 15.97 -13.63 1.14
CA GLY A 231 15.95 -14.95 1.77
C GLY A 231 14.56 -15.55 1.83
N LYS A 232 14.42 -16.60 2.62
CA LYS A 232 13.13 -17.31 2.78
C LYS A 232 12.20 -16.68 3.84
N ILE A 233 12.76 -15.95 4.80
CA ILE A 233 12.03 -15.28 5.87
C ILE A 233 12.52 -13.85 6.04
N PRO A 234 11.67 -12.92 6.50
CA PRO A 234 12.11 -11.56 6.81
C PRO A 234 13.02 -11.56 8.05
N GLU A 235 14.21 -10.99 7.88
CA GLU A 235 15.15 -10.76 8.97
C GLU A 235 15.07 -9.28 9.37
N ILE A 236 14.46 -9.00 10.52
CA ILE A 236 14.27 -7.63 11.02
C ILE A 236 15.11 -7.44 12.28
N ASP A 237 15.92 -6.38 12.27
CA ASP A 237 16.74 -6.02 13.44
C ASP A 237 15.85 -5.75 14.66
N LYS A 238 16.33 -6.19 15.84
CA LYS A 238 15.60 -6.06 17.10
C LYS A 238 15.16 -4.63 17.40
N GLN A 239 15.94 -3.64 16.97
CA GLN A 239 15.63 -2.23 17.17
C GLN A 239 14.35 -1.75 16.45
N TYR A 240 13.85 -2.49 15.44
CA TYR A 240 12.66 -2.13 14.67
C TYR A 240 11.42 -2.96 15.03
N LEU A 241 11.58 -4.11 15.71
CA LEU A 241 10.48 -5.04 15.95
C LEU A 241 9.27 -4.38 16.65
N HIS A 242 9.53 -3.44 17.58
CA HIS A 242 8.50 -2.73 18.30
C HIS A 242 7.71 -1.71 17.46
N LEU A 243 8.15 -1.43 16.22
CA LEU A 243 7.49 -0.53 15.29
C LEU A 243 6.44 -1.25 14.43
N LEU A 244 6.58 -2.56 14.24
CA LEU A 244 5.76 -3.33 13.33
C LEU A 244 4.33 -3.53 13.84
N ASP A 245 3.37 -3.51 12.91
CA ASP A 245 1.97 -3.87 13.13
C ASP A 245 1.24 -3.06 14.23
N ASN A 246 1.77 -1.88 14.60
CA ASN A 246 1.22 -1.01 15.66
C ASN A 246 0.38 0.17 15.12
N GLY A 247 -0.01 0.12 13.84
CA GLY A 247 -0.69 1.24 13.21
C GLY A 247 0.17 2.50 13.18
N MET A 248 -0.43 3.67 13.40
CA MET A 248 0.30 4.95 13.41
C MET A 248 0.93 5.22 14.77
N ILE A 249 2.26 5.30 14.79
CA ILE A 249 3.09 5.64 15.96
C ILE A 249 3.44 7.14 15.86
N LYS A 250 3.03 7.94 16.86
CA LYS A 250 3.23 9.40 16.84
C LYS A 250 4.69 9.86 16.91
N ASN A 251 5.50 9.18 17.71
CA ASN A 251 6.91 9.51 17.89
C ASN A 251 7.72 8.21 17.78
N PRO A 252 7.87 7.65 16.58
CA PRO A 252 8.65 6.42 16.42
C PRO A 252 10.12 6.68 16.75
N SER A 253 10.78 5.68 17.31
CA SER A 253 12.22 5.76 17.65
C SER A 253 13.11 5.90 16.39
N HIS A 254 12.60 5.51 15.25
CA HIS A 254 13.28 5.61 13.95
C HIS A 254 12.29 6.16 12.92
N THR A 255 12.74 7.16 12.15
CA THR A 255 11.99 7.69 11.01
C THR A 255 12.93 8.29 9.97
N ASN A 256 12.58 8.13 8.72
CA ASN A 256 13.22 8.78 7.58
C ASN A 256 12.47 10.05 7.13
N TYR A 257 11.52 10.55 7.91
CA TYR A 257 10.64 11.67 7.53
C TYR A 257 11.39 12.84 6.88
N ASP A 258 12.50 13.28 7.46
CA ASP A 258 13.28 14.41 6.91
C ASP A 258 13.84 14.11 5.50
N LYS A 259 14.16 12.84 5.22
CA LYS A 259 14.61 12.43 3.88
C LYS A 259 13.46 12.48 2.87
N PHE A 260 12.25 12.07 3.28
CA PHE A 260 11.05 12.22 2.45
C PHE A 260 10.82 13.68 2.08
N ILE A 261 10.81 14.57 3.06
CA ILE A 261 10.59 16.00 2.80
C ILE A 261 11.68 16.56 1.88
N LYS A 262 12.94 16.32 2.20
CA LYS A 262 14.08 16.86 1.43
C LYS A 262 14.07 16.42 -0.04
N SER A 263 13.80 15.15 -0.31
CA SER A 263 13.78 14.61 -1.68
C SER A 263 12.60 15.11 -2.51
N SER A 264 11.57 15.63 -1.86
CA SER A 264 10.32 16.06 -2.52
C SER A 264 10.30 17.54 -2.86
N LEU A 265 11.23 18.34 -2.34
CA LEU A 265 11.23 19.80 -2.51
C LEU A 265 11.34 20.24 -3.98
N GLU A 266 11.98 19.45 -4.83
CA GLU A 266 12.07 19.71 -6.27
C GLU A 266 10.69 19.74 -6.93
N PHE A 267 9.78 18.88 -6.48
CA PHE A 267 8.43 18.73 -7.05
C PHE A 267 7.38 19.53 -6.27
N PHE A 268 7.53 19.60 -4.94
CA PHE A 268 6.55 20.17 -4.02
C PHE A 268 7.19 21.18 -3.07
N PRO A 269 7.43 22.44 -3.50
CA PRO A 269 8.10 23.44 -2.65
C PRO A 269 7.40 23.71 -1.31
N GLU A 270 6.08 23.58 -1.27
CA GLU A 270 5.28 23.80 -0.05
C GLU A 270 5.32 22.65 0.95
N ILE A 271 5.84 21.47 0.56
CA ILE A 271 5.91 20.29 1.44
C ILE A 271 6.80 20.54 2.67
N LYS A 272 7.72 21.53 2.61
CA LYS A 272 8.49 22.00 3.76
C LYS A 272 7.64 22.46 4.94
N ASN A 273 6.37 22.81 4.69
CA ASN A 273 5.40 23.23 5.70
C ASN A 273 4.56 22.05 6.23
N ALA A 274 4.86 20.82 5.82
CA ALA A 274 4.20 19.62 6.32
C ALA A 274 4.40 19.49 7.83
N LYS A 275 3.33 19.11 8.53
CA LYS A 275 3.38 18.80 9.97
C LYS A 275 3.40 17.30 10.15
N TYR A 276 4.49 16.77 10.66
CA TYR A 276 4.61 15.36 10.98
C TYR A 276 3.65 14.97 12.09
N VAL A 277 2.92 13.87 11.88
CA VAL A 277 1.94 13.33 12.84
C VAL A 277 2.43 12.02 13.44
N GLY A 278 3.08 11.20 12.63
CA GLY A 278 3.61 9.90 13.02
C GLY A 278 3.96 9.05 11.80
N SER A 279 4.31 7.80 12.01
CA SER A 279 4.58 6.85 10.93
C SER A 279 3.97 5.48 11.21
N MET A 280 3.67 4.75 10.14
CA MET A 280 3.30 3.35 10.17
C MET A 280 4.45 2.53 9.58
N PHE A 281 4.62 1.29 10.11
CA PHE A 281 5.69 0.40 9.68
C PHE A 281 5.16 -0.98 9.37
N THR A 282 5.66 -1.57 8.29
CA THR A 282 5.30 -2.93 7.86
C THR A 282 6.45 -3.59 7.11
N VAL A 283 6.40 -4.91 7.01
CA VAL A 283 7.30 -5.66 6.13
C VAL A 283 6.60 -5.88 4.78
N ARG A 284 7.29 -5.52 3.72
CA ARG A 284 6.91 -5.79 2.33
C ARG A 284 7.76 -6.93 1.77
N ALA A 285 7.16 -7.82 0.98
CA ALA A 285 7.81 -8.88 0.21
C ALA A 285 7.55 -8.71 -1.28
#